data_30a01021a7c6d66979fff72ba52ab476
#
_entry.id   30a01021a7c6d66979fff72ba52ab476
#
_cell.length_a   1.000
_cell.length_b   1.000
_cell.length_c   1.000
_cell.angle_alpha   90.00
_cell.angle_beta   90.00
_cell.angle_gamma   90.00
#
_symmetry.space_group_name_H-M   'P 1'
#
loop_
_entity.id
_entity.type
_entity.pdbx_description
1 polymer ?
#
loop_
_entity_poly.entity_id
_entity_poly.type
_entity_poly.pdbx_seq_one_letter_code
_entity_poly.pdbx_strand_id
1 'polypeptide(L)'
;NIKYVAFENGYEGFIPREANLVFERKFGDCKDMANIIVSMASYANVKDVNLCWIGTREIPYSYSELATPAVDNHMIAAYKKGDEYIFLDATDRETRYGLPTSFIQGKEALINNGTEFKIVKVPVVEAKKNQVDDLVKVQIKEGKLIGNGRMVFNGFNRSMTLMQIGDASGKTRFEMIKSLVLKGNNKFNLNTYQEENIGNRDLPYNVNYDFELDNYLIKVEKELYINLYLHKKKKKNPIQKDRLTGYDFEIVSLFNSEYEFEIPANYKVKYIPKNFTLDNELVQVNAVFSETNNKIVVKYTFEVKKMVIEPSDFQLWDESVKKMKNN
;
A
#
# COMPACT_ATOMS: atom_id res chain seq x y z
N ASN A 1 -19.95 14.82 -5.97
CA ASN A 1 -19.15 13.81 -6.67
C ASN A 1 -18.67 14.35 -8.00
N ILE A 2 -17.41 14.77 -8.06
CA ILE A 2 -16.74 15.25 -9.27
C ILE A 2 -15.80 14.14 -9.72
N LYS A 3 -15.84 13.80 -11.02
CA LYS A 3 -14.98 12.76 -11.60
C LYS A 3 -13.68 13.39 -12.09
N TYR A 4 -12.54 12.75 -11.78
CA TYR A 4 -11.29 13.10 -12.40
C TYR A 4 -11.27 12.66 -13.88
N VAL A 5 -10.96 13.59 -14.76
CA VAL A 5 -10.78 13.36 -16.21
C VAL A 5 -9.67 14.30 -16.67
N ALA A 6 -8.56 13.73 -17.15
CA ALA A 6 -7.43 14.53 -17.61
C ALA A 6 -7.74 15.27 -18.92
N PHE A 7 -7.44 16.58 -18.94
CA PHE A 7 -7.51 17.46 -20.11
C PHE A 7 -6.25 18.31 -20.15
N GLU A 8 -5.46 18.18 -21.18
CA GLU A 8 -4.17 18.87 -21.29
C GLU A 8 -4.01 19.61 -22.63
N ASN A 9 -5.08 20.19 -23.16
CA ASN A 9 -5.06 20.87 -24.44
C ASN A 9 -4.80 22.37 -24.29
N GLY A 10 -3.72 22.88 -24.88
CA GLY A 10 -3.42 24.30 -24.94
C GLY A 10 -3.27 24.96 -23.56
N TYR A 11 -3.85 26.14 -23.37
CA TYR A 11 -3.79 26.87 -22.10
C TYR A 11 -4.49 26.13 -20.94
N GLU A 12 -5.47 25.28 -21.23
CA GLU A 12 -6.11 24.45 -20.21
C GLU A 12 -5.17 23.41 -19.59
N GLY A 13 -4.00 23.17 -20.20
CA GLY A 13 -2.92 22.39 -19.61
C GLY A 13 -2.29 23.04 -18.37
N PHE A 14 -2.42 24.38 -18.20
CA PHE A 14 -1.79 25.11 -17.10
C PHE A 14 -2.76 25.87 -16.21
N ILE A 15 -3.89 26.34 -16.75
CA ILE A 15 -4.85 27.19 -16.04
C ILE A 15 -6.04 26.35 -15.61
N PRO A 16 -6.38 26.30 -14.30
CA PRO A 16 -7.59 25.63 -13.83
C PRO A 16 -8.84 26.35 -14.33
N ARG A 17 -9.89 25.58 -14.60
CA ARG A 17 -11.21 26.13 -14.94
C ARG A 17 -11.86 26.74 -13.71
N GLU A 18 -12.83 27.64 -13.94
CA GLU A 18 -13.66 28.23 -12.90
C GLU A 18 -14.36 27.13 -12.06
N ALA A 19 -14.32 27.26 -10.74
CA ALA A 19 -14.82 26.23 -9.83
C ALA A 19 -16.32 25.94 -9.98
N ASN A 20 -17.14 26.99 -10.31
CA ASN A 20 -18.56 26.83 -10.62
C ASN A 20 -18.78 25.94 -11.85
N LEU A 21 -18.00 26.14 -12.91
CA LEU A 21 -18.07 25.33 -14.13
C LEU A 21 -17.73 23.86 -13.86
N VAL A 22 -16.67 23.60 -13.09
CA VAL A 22 -16.29 22.25 -12.66
C VAL A 22 -17.40 21.62 -11.81
N PHE A 23 -17.98 22.39 -10.90
CA PHE A 23 -19.10 21.92 -10.07
C PHE A 23 -20.35 21.57 -10.89
N GLU A 24 -20.69 22.36 -11.89
CA GLU A 24 -21.83 22.10 -12.79
C GLU A 24 -21.61 20.87 -13.66
N ARG A 25 -20.43 20.75 -14.28
CA ARG A 25 -20.07 19.65 -15.19
C ARG A 25 -19.83 18.32 -14.48
N LYS A 26 -19.51 18.35 -13.19
CA LYS A 26 -19.18 17.16 -12.36
C LYS A 26 -17.95 16.39 -12.84
N PHE A 27 -17.04 17.03 -13.56
CA PHE A 27 -15.73 16.49 -13.91
C PHE A 27 -14.69 17.59 -14.07
N GLY A 28 -13.43 17.24 -13.91
CA GLY A 28 -12.27 18.11 -14.07
C GLY A 28 -10.96 17.35 -13.99
N ASP A 29 -9.87 17.99 -14.38
CA ASP A 29 -8.51 17.46 -14.24
C ASP A 29 -7.90 17.82 -12.87
N CYS A 30 -6.59 17.55 -12.67
CA CYS A 30 -5.91 17.82 -11.38
C CYS A 30 -6.03 19.30 -10.97
N LYS A 31 -5.88 20.24 -11.91
CA LYS A 31 -5.95 21.68 -11.67
C LYS A 31 -7.36 22.10 -11.25
N ASP A 32 -8.35 21.56 -11.91
CA ASP A 32 -9.76 21.80 -11.61
C ASP A 32 -10.14 21.27 -10.23
N MET A 33 -9.65 20.07 -9.89
CA MET A 33 -9.85 19.47 -8.57
C MET A 33 -9.18 20.28 -7.47
N ALA A 34 -7.96 20.78 -7.70
CA ALA A 34 -7.27 21.67 -6.78
C ALA A 34 -8.03 22.99 -6.59
N ASN A 35 -8.47 23.61 -7.71
CA ASN A 35 -9.17 24.90 -7.67
C ASN A 35 -10.53 24.79 -6.96
N ILE A 36 -11.28 23.71 -7.17
CA ILE A 36 -12.55 23.53 -6.46
C ILE A 36 -12.36 23.35 -4.96
N ILE A 37 -11.27 22.67 -4.52
CA ILE A 37 -10.92 22.55 -3.09
C ILE A 37 -10.65 23.94 -2.51
N VAL A 38 -9.81 24.75 -3.17
CA VAL A 38 -9.47 26.11 -2.70
C VAL A 38 -10.70 26.99 -2.65
N SER A 39 -11.55 26.95 -3.69
CA SER A 39 -12.79 27.71 -3.74
C SER A 39 -13.77 27.30 -2.64
N MET A 40 -13.99 26.01 -2.44
CA MET A 40 -14.85 25.50 -1.36
C MET A 40 -14.33 25.86 0.03
N ALA A 41 -13.02 25.80 0.25
CA ALA A 41 -12.39 26.24 1.49
C ALA A 41 -12.63 27.72 1.75
N SER A 42 -12.49 28.56 0.71
CA SER A 42 -12.79 30.00 0.80
C SER A 42 -14.25 30.26 1.17
N TYR A 43 -15.22 29.58 0.54
CA TYR A 43 -16.65 29.69 0.88
C TYR A 43 -16.95 29.23 2.31
N ALA A 44 -16.22 28.26 2.81
CA ALA A 44 -16.34 27.76 4.19
C ALA A 44 -15.54 28.59 5.21
N ASN A 45 -14.96 29.75 4.81
CA ASN A 45 -14.06 30.57 5.62
C ASN A 45 -12.82 29.80 6.18
N VAL A 46 -12.40 28.74 5.53
CA VAL A 46 -11.14 28.06 5.80
C VAL A 46 -10.04 28.81 5.07
N LYS A 47 -9.16 29.47 5.84
CA LYS A 47 -8.04 30.26 5.32
C LYS A 47 -6.83 29.35 5.05
N ASP A 48 -5.85 29.93 4.34
CA ASP A 48 -4.54 29.32 4.10
C ASP A 48 -4.59 28.00 3.30
N VAL A 49 -5.58 27.85 2.42
CA VAL A 49 -5.67 26.79 1.42
C VAL A 49 -5.31 27.39 0.05
N ASN A 50 -4.21 26.95 -0.54
CA ASN A 50 -3.65 27.54 -1.75
C ASN A 50 -3.42 26.49 -2.83
N LEU A 51 -3.43 26.94 -4.09
CA LEU A 51 -3.02 26.10 -5.22
C LEU A 51 -1.53 25.77 -5.12
N CYS A 52 -1.17 24.58 -5.56
CA CYS A 52 0.17 24.09 -5.48
C CYS A 52 0.53 23.30 -6.74
N TRP A 53 1.58 23.75 -7.45
CA TRP A 53 2.22 22.96 -8.50
C TRP A 53 3.15 21.92 -7.90
N ILE A 54 3.22 20.74 -8.51
CA ILE A 54 4.08 19.67 -8.06
C ILE A 54 4.40 18.70 -9.20
N GLY A 55 5.66 18.31 -9.34
CA GLY A 55 6.04 17.18 -10.15
C GLY A 55 5.72 15.88 -9.41
N THR A 56 5.04 14.94 -10.07
CA THR A 56 4.90 13.58 -9.53
C THR A 56 6.30 12.91 -9.46
N ARG A 57 6.37 11.75 -8.81
CA ARG A 57 7.62 10.96 -8.70
C ARG A 57 8.18 10.50 -10.05
N GLU A 58 7.40 10.57 -11.12
CA GLU A 58 7.88 10.34 -12.49
C GLU A 58 8.74 11.48 -13.02
N ILE A 59 8.61 12.69 -12.46
CA ILE A 59 9.44 13.84 -12.81
C ILE A 59 10.74 13.80 -12.00
N PRO A 60 11.90 13.61 -12.63
CA PRO A 60 13.17 13.40 -11.92
C PRO A 60 13.78 14.66 -11.31
N TYR A 61 13.29 15.86 -11.68
CA TYR A 61 13.91 17.13 -11.30
C TYR A 61 13.36 17.67 -9.98
N SER A 62 14.22 18.45 -9.30
CA SER A 62 13.87 19.35 -8.19
C SER A 62 13.88 20.79 -8.67
N TYR A 63 13.29 21.71 -7.91
CA TYR A 63 13.33 23.14 -8.23
C TYR A 63 14.73 23.75 -8.10
N SER A 64 15.63 23.11 -7.35
CA SER A 64 17.04 23.51 -7.29
C SER A 64 17.81 23.16 -8.57
N GLU A 65 17.40 22.12 -9.29
CA GLU A 65 17.99 21.70 -10.57
C GLU A 65 17.34 22.41 -11.76
N LEU A 66 16.02 22.60 -11.69
CA LEU A 66 15.25 23.24 -12.76
C LEU A 66 14.17 24.15 -12.14
N ALA A 67 14.50 25.45 -12.02
CA ALA A 67 13.68 26.45 -11.32
C ALA A 67 12.47 26.92 -12.15
N THR A 68 11.57 25.99 -12.50
CA THR A 68 10.33 26.28 -13.24
C THR A 68 9.24 25.25 -12.95
N PRO A 69 7.97 25.66 -12.77
CA PRO A 69 6.84 24.73 -12.68
C PRO A 69 6.42 24.16 -14.05
N ALA A 70 7.02 24.60 -15.15
CA ALA A 70 6.63 24.18 -16.50
C ALA A 70 6.87 22.69 -16.78
N VAL A 71 7.68 22.02 -15.95
CA VAL A 71 7.93 20.56 -16.01
C VAL A 71 7.06 19.78 -15.05
N ASP A 72 6.32 20.44 -14.16
CA ASP A 72 5.40 19.78 -13.26
C ASP A 72 4.20 19.22 -14.04
N ASN A 73 3.83 18.02 -13.69
CA ASN A 73 2.73 17.31 -14.36
C ASN A 73 1.49 17.18 -13.47
N HIS A 74 1.45 17.88 -12.31
CA HIS A 74 0.34 17.77 -11.38
C HIS A 74 0.09 19.08 -10.62
N MET A 75 -1.18 19.30 -10.23
CA MET A 75 -1.59 20.39 -9.36
C MET A 75 -2.50 19.87 -8.26
N ILE A 76 -2.27 20.34 -7.04
CA ILE A 76 -3.03 20.00 -5.83
C ILE A 76 -3.35 21.26 -5.04
N ALA A 77 -4.09 21.11 -3.95
CA ALA A 77 -4.22 22.17 -2.94
C ALA A 77 -3.34 21.86 -1.72
N ALA A 78 -2.77 22.91 -1.13
CA ALA A 78 -2.00 22.82 0.09
C ALA A 78 -2.68 23.66 1.18
N TYR A 79 -3.01 23.04 2.31
CA TYR A 79 -3.60 23.69 3.48
C TYR A 79 -2.52 23.89 4.55
N LYS A 80 -2.24 25.14 4.90
CA LYS A 80 -1.32 25.47 6.00
C LYS A 80 -2.08 25.40 7.33
N LYS A 81 -1.72 24.43 8.17
CA LYS A 81 -2.30 24.22 9.51
C LYS A 81 -1.22 24.45 10.56
N GLY A 82 -1.18 25.64 11.14
CA GLY A 82 -0.06 26.06 11.99
C GLY A 82 1.24 26.14 11.19
N ASP A 83 2.26 25.42 11.60
CA ASP A 83 3.57 25.37 10.90
C ASP A 83 3.67 24.25 9.87
N GLU A 84 2.68 23.38 9.78
CA GLU A 84 2.65 22.23 8.87
C GLU A 84 1.76 22.47 7.64
N TYR A 85 2.03 21.74 6.57
CA TYR A 85 1.19 21.69 5.38
C TYR A 85 0.51 20.33 5.25
N ILE A 86 -0.80 20.36 4.97
CA ILE A 86 -1.59 19.21 4.57
C ILE A 86 -1.82 19.34 3.06
N PHE A 87 -1.35 18.34 2.31
CA PHE A 87 -1.52 18.29 0.87
C PHE A 87 -2.84 17.60 0.54
N LEU A 88 -3.69 18.30 -0.23
CA LEU A 88 -5.05 17.88 -0.55
C LEU A 88 -5.12 17.58 -2.05
N ASP A 89 -5.21 16.31 -2.38
CA ASP A 89 -5.27 15.83 -3.75
C ASP A 89 -6.56 15.03 -3.97
N ALA A 90 -7.51 15.59 -4.69
CA ALA A 90 -8.79 14.97 -4.98
C ALA A 90 -8.80 14.11 -6.25
N THR A 91 -7.65 13.88 -6.87
CA THR A 91 -7.53 12.97 -8.01
C THR A 91 -7.56 11.50 -7.56
N ASP A 92 -7.15 11.22 -6.32
CA ASP A 92 -7.33 9.92 -5.66
C ASP A 92 -8.53 9.96 -4.70
N ARG A 93 -9.61 9.30 -5.09
CA ARG A 93 -10.85 9.24 -4.30
C ARG A 93 -10.74 8.43 -3.00
N GLU A 94 -9.71 7.58 -2.87
CA GLU A 94 -9.54 6.69 -1.72
C GLU A 94 -8.53 7.21 -0.69
N THR A 95 -7.77 8.26 -1.03
CA THR A 95 -6.80 8.86 -0.11
C THR A 95 -7.51 9.50 1.10
N ARG A 96 -7.01 9.18 2.28
CA ARG A 96 -7.49 9.72 3.55
C ARG A 96 -7.02 11.16 3.72
N TYR A 97 -7.88 12.01 4.33
CA TYR A 97 -7.45 13.35 4.76
C TYR A 97 -6.22 13.29 5.67
N GLY A 98 -5.26 14.16 5.40
CA GLY A 98 -3.99 14.24 6.14
C GLY A 98 -2.88 13.33 5.60
N LEU A 99 -3.16 12.52 4.58
CA LEU A 99 -2.13 11.82 3.80
C LEU A 99 -1.99 12.50 2.43
N PRO A 100 -0.76 12.71 1.91
CA PRO A 100 -0.57 13.04 0.49
C PRO A 100 -0.97 11.83 -0.37
N THR A 101 -1.11 12.00 -1.67
CA THR A 101 -1.15 10.85 -2.58
C THR A 101 0.21 10.18 -2.69
N SER A 102 0.25 8.86 -2.99
CA SER A 102 1.50 8.09 -2.99
C SER A 102 2.52 8.62 -3.97
N PHE A 103 2.07 9.09 -5.13
CA PHE A 103 2.93 9.51 -6.25
C PHE A 103 3.51 10.93 -6.12
N ILE A 104 3.20 11.68 -5.04
CA ILE A 104 3.82 12.98 -4.76
C ILE A 104 4.74 12.98 -3.53
N GLN A 105 4.85 11.87 -2.80
CA GLN A 105 5.69 11.77 -1.61
C GLN A 105 7.15 12.09 -1.92
N GLY A 106 7.79 12.86 -1.02
CA GLY A 106 9.19 13.23 -1.15
C GLY A 106 9.49 14.26 -2.24
N LYS A 107 8.47 14.72 -3.01
CA LYS A 107 8.61 15.74 -4.04
C LYS A 107 8.51 17.15 -3.44
N GLU A 108 9.05 18.12 -4.14
CA GLU A 108 8.92 19.53 -3.81
C GLU A 108 7.63 20.08 -4.39
N ALA A 109 6.89 20.79 -3.55
CA ALA A 109 5.62 21.42 -3.86
C ALA A 109 5.79 22.94 -3.91
N LEU A 110 5.44 23.58 -5.02
CA LEU A 110 5.46 25.02 -5.19
C LEU A 110 4.08 25.59 -4.86
N ILE A 111 3.97 26.17 -3.66
CA ILE A 111 2.71 26.67 -3.10
C ILE A 111 2.57 28.14 -3.42
N ASN A 112 1.45 28.53 -4.05
CA ASN A 112 1.11 29.93 -4.29
C ASN A 112 0.81 30.64 -2.95
N ASN A 113 1.38 31.81 -2.76
CA ASN A 113 1.16 32.67 -1.60
C ASN A 113 0.87 34.11 -2.04
N GLY A 114 -0.03 34.29 -3.00
CA GLY A 114 -0.36 35.57 -3.58
C GLY A 114 0.71 36.07 -4.59
N THR A 115 1.48 37.09 -4.21
CA THR A 115 2.57 37.63 -5.06
C THR A 115 3.88 36.84 -4.89
N GLU A 116 3.93 35.93 -3.92
CA GLU A 116 5.08 35.12 -3.60
C GLU A 116 4.76 33.64 -3.74
N PHE A 117 5.76 32.79 -3.63
CA PHE A 117 5.61 31.35 -3.57
C PHE A 117 6.47 30.76 -2.46
N LYS A 118 6.11 29.56 -2.04
CA LYS A 118 6.89 28.77 -1.09
C LYS A 118 7.13 27.38 -1.63
N ILE A 119 8.36 26.88 -1.55
CA ILE A 119 8.69 25.50 -1.87
C ILE A 119 8.72 24.70 -0.57
N VAL A 120 7.94 23.62 -0.52
CA VAL A 120 7.83 22.73 0.64
C VAL A 120 7.95 21.29 0.18
N LYS A 121 8.76 20.49 0.86
CA LYS A 121 8.87 19.06 0.55
C LYS A 121 7.70 18.30 1.13
N VAL A 122 7.02 17.53 0.30
CA VAL A 122 5.94 16.61 0.73
C VAL A 122 6.55 15.49 1.58
N PRO A 123 6.02 15.21 2.77
CA PRO A 123 6.58 14.18 3.63
C PRO A 123 6.42 12.79 3.03
N VAL A 124 7.39 11.91 3.31
CA VAL A 124 7.26 10.47 3.06
C VAL A 124 6.50 9.85 4.23
N VAL A 125 5.44 9.11 3.92
CA VAL A 125 4.60 8.45 4.94
C VAL A 125 5.30 7.21 5.45
N GLU A 126 5.41 7.09 6.77
CA GLU A 126 6.09 5.98 7.43
C GLU A 126 5.44 4.61 7.13
N ALA A 127 6.26 3.55 7.08
CA ALA A 127 5.82 2.19 6.79
C ALA A 127 4.70 1.70 7.71
N LYS A 128 4.73 2.08 8.99
CA LYS A 128 3.70 1.73 9.98
C LYS A 128 2.32 2.30 9.64
N LYS A 129 2.25 3.46 9.00
CA LYS A 129 0.97 4.05 8.54
C LYS A 129 0.40 3.31 7.33
N ASN A 130 1.26 2.57 6.60
CA ASN A 130 0.92 1.74 5.45
C ASN A 130 0.96 0.25 5.80
N GLN A 131 0.61 -0.10 7.04
CA GLN A 131 0.66 -1.47 7.53
C GLN A 131 -0.43 -2.34 6.91
N VAL A 132 -0.06 -3.59 6.60
CA VAL A 132 -0.98 -4.68 6.29
C VAL A 132 -0.80 -5.77 7.32
N ASP A 133 -1.89 -6.19 7.96
CA ASP A 133 -1.92 -7.32 8.87
C ASP A 133 -2.69 -8.49 8.25
N ASP A 134 -2.16 -9.70 8.37
CA ASP A 134 -2.76 -10.94 7.89
C ASP A 134 -2.84 -11.96 9.03
N LEU A 135 -3.99 -12.06 9.66
CA LEU A 135 -4.26 -12.91 10.81
C LEU A 135 -5.03 -14.14 10.36
N VAL A 136 -4.49 -15.34 10.57
CA VAL A 136 -5.06 -16.59 10.05
C VAL A 136 -5.03 -17.68 11.11
N LYS A 137 -6.15 -18.38 11.26
CA LYS A 137 -6.25 -19.59 12.06
C LYS A 137 -6.57 -20.79 11.18
N VAL A 138 -5.82 -21.86 11.31
CA VAL A 138 -6.01 -23.07 10.51
C VAL A 138 -6.05 -24.32 11.38
N GLN A 139 -6.84 -25.25 10.94
CA GLN A 139 -6.95 -26.62 11.48
C GLN A 139 -6.91 -27.63 10.34
N ILE A 140 -6.58 -28.87 10.68
CA ILE A 140 -6.61 -29.99 9.74
C ILE A 140 -7.92 -30.73 9.89
N LYS A 141 -8.67 -30.82 8.80
CA LYS A 141 -9.93 -31.59 8.75
C LYS A 141 -10.01 -32.35 7.43
N GLU A 142 -10.29 -33.64 7.50
CA GLU A 142 -10.47 -34.51 6.33
C GLU A 142 -9.29 -34.47 5.32
N GLY A 143 -8.05 -34.31 5.81
CA GLY A 143 -6.86 -34.24 4.96
C GLY A 143 -6.62 -32.90 4.26
N LYS A 144 -7.40 -31.87 4.59
CA LYS A 144 -7.25 -30.50 4.11
C LYS A 144 -6.86 -29.55 5.22
N LEU A 145 -6.30 -28.39 4.87
CA LEU A 145 -6.30 -27.25 5.76
C LEU A 145 -7.59 -26.46 5.59
N ILE A 146 -8.28 -26.22 6.68
CA ILE A 146 -9.45 -25.35 6.74
C ILE A 146 -9.09 -24.18 7.62
N GLY A 147 -9.41 -22.97 7.22
CA GLY A 147 -9.06 -21.80 7.99
C GLY A 147 -9.99 -20.64 7.83
N ASN A 148 -9.87 -19.72 8.76
CA ASN A 148 -10.42 -18.37 8.66
C ASN A 148 -9.29 -17.35 8.80
N GLY A 149 -9.49 -16.21 8.19
CA GLY A 149 -8.49 -15.14 8.23
C GLY A 149 -9.13 -13.76 8.21
N ARG A 150 -8.33 -12.79 8.60
CA ARG A 150 -8.63 -11.37 8.52
C ARG A 150 -7.42 -10.63 7.98
N MET A 151 -7.59 -9.94 6.85
CA MET A 151 -6.60 -8.98 6.36
C MET A 151 -7.06 -7.56 6.68
N VAL A 152 -6.11 -6.73 7.15
CA VAL A 152 -6.34 -5.34 7.52
C VAL A 152 -5.38 -4.46 6.73
N PHE A 153 -5.91 -3.53 5.96
CA PHE A 153 -5.13 -2.64 5.10
C PHE A 153 -5.21 -1.21 5.60
N ASN A 154 -4.05 -0.59 5.85
CA ASN A 154 -3.94 0.79 6.31
C ASN A 154 -3.28 1.69 5.25
N GLY A 155 -3.49 2.99 5.37
CA GLY A 155 -2.82 4.03 4.58
C GLY A 155 -2.91 3.79 3.07
N PHE A 156 -1.78 3.87 2.38
CA PHE A 156 -1.74 3.65 0.93
C PHE A 156 -2.09 2.22 0.52
N ASN A 157 -1.76 1.21 1.34
CA ASN A 157 -2.18 -0.15 1.03
C ASN A 157 -3.71 -0.28 1.01
N ARG A 158 -4.43 0.50 1.85
CA ARG A 158 -5.89 0.59 1.78
C ARG A 158 -6.34 1.22 0.46
N SER A 159 -5.88 2.44 0.17
CA SER A 159 -6.34 3.17 -1.03
C SER A 159 -5.99 2.41 -2.32
N MET A 160 -4.77 1.90 -2.46
CA MET A 160 -4.34 1.12 -3.63
C MET A 160 -5.16 -0.16 -3.82
N THR A 161 -5.45 -0.88 -2.72
CA THR A 161 -6.29 -2.10 -2.78
C THR A 161 -7.71 -1.76 -3.22
N LEU A 162 -8.32 -0.72 -2.66
CA LEU A 162 -9.69 -0.31 -3.03
C LEU A 162 -9.76 0.27 -4.44
N MET A 163 -8.76 1.02 -4.90
CA MET A 163 -8.66 1.48 -6.28
C MET A 163 -8.56 0.30 -7.27
N GLN A 164 -7.76 -0.71 -6.93
CA GLN A 164 -7.61 -1.91 -7.76
C GLN A 164 -8.92 -2.71 -7.84
N ILE A 165 -9.64 -2.89 -6.73
CA ILE A 165 -10.92 -3.56 -6.70
C ILE A 165 -12.00 -2.72 -7.40
N GLY A 166 -11.95 -1.39 -7.23
CA GLY A 166 -12.86 -0.45 -7.85
C GLY A 166 -14.32 -0.78 -7.63
N ASP A 167 -15.13 -0.56 -8.65
CA ASP A 167 -16.57 -0.82 -8.66
C ASP A 167 -16.92 -2.27 -9.10
N ALA A 168 -15.92 -3.18 -9.10
CA ALA A 168 -16.16 -4.58 -9.43
C ALA A 168 -17.23 -5.20 -8.52
N SER A 169 -18.07 -6.04 -9.08
CA SER A 169 -19.18 -6.71 -8.38
C SER A 169 -19.30 -8.17 -8.77
N GLY A 170 -20.11 -8.91 -8.04
CA GLY A 170 -20.43 -10.32 -8.32
C GLY A 170 -19.18 -11.19 -8.44
N LYS A 171 -19.10 -12.00 -9.50
CA LYS A 171 -17.99 -12.93 -9.73
C LYS A 171 -16.63 -12.24 -9.86
N THR A 172 -16.58 -11.10 -10.53
CA THR A 172 -15.30 -10.35 -10.71
C THR A 172 -14.75 -9.92 -9.36
N ARG A 173 -15.58 -9.33 -8.49
CA ARG A 173 -15.16 -8.95 -7.13
C ARG A 173 -14.72 -10.15 -6.32
N PHE A 174 -15.46 -11.26 -6.39
CA PHE A 174 -15.11 -12.51 -5.71
C PHE A 174 -13.70 -12.99 -6.10
N GLU A 175 -13.37 -13.03 -7.39
CA GLU A 175 -12.06 -13.48 -7.87
C GLU A 175 -10.93 -12.49 -7.46
N MET A 176 -11.21 -11.20 -7.42
CA MET A 176 -10.26 -10.21 -6.93
C MET A 176 -9.97 -10.39 -5.44
N ILE A 177 -11.01 -10.57 -4.62
CA ILE A 177 -10.85 -10.84 -3.19
C ILE A 177 -10.14 -12.18 -2.97
N LYS A 178 -10.50 -13.23 -3.72
CA LYS A 178 -9.81 -14.53 -3.68
C LYS A 178 -8.30 -14.38 -3.97
N SER A 179 -7.94 -13.57 -4.96
CA SER A 179 -6.55 -13.28 -5.28
C SER A 179 -5.84 -12.51 -4.16
N LEU A 180 -6.53 -11.57 -3.52
CA LEU A 180 -6.01 -10.74 -2.44
C LEU A 180 -5.67 -11.58 -1.20
N VAL A 181 -6.56 -12.52 -0.82
CA VAL A 181 -6.42 -13.36 0.38
C VAL A 181 -5.77 -14.71 0.12
N LEU A 182 -5.28 -14.97 -1.09
CA LEU A 182 -4.69 -16.24 -1.53
C LEU A 182 -3.63 -16.76 -0.56
N LYS A 183 -3.74 -18.04 -0.16
CA LYS A 183 -2.81 -18.75 0.70
C LYS A 183 -2.23 -19.99 0.03
N GLY A 184 -1.04 -20.36 0.47
CA GLY A 184 -0.41 -21.65 0.17
C GLY A 184 -0.17 -21.92 -1.31
N ASN A 185 -1.05 -22.64 -1.97
CA ASN A 185 -0.89 -23.08 -3.35
C ASN A 185 -2.10 -22.74 -4.25
N ASN A 186 -2.10 -23.24 -5.48
CA ASN A 186 -3.17 -23.02 -6.47
C ASN A 186 -4.48 -23.80 -6.20
N LYS A 187 -4.53 -24.59 -5.14
CA LYS A 187 -5.73 -25.31 -4.67
C LYS A 187 -6.44 -24.57 -3.52
N PHE A 188 -6.13 -23.31 -3.35
CA PHE A 188 -6.84 -22.42 -2.43
C PHE A 188 -8.27 -22.17 -2.92
N ASN A 189 -9.24 -22.46 -2.06
CA ASN A 189 -10.65 -22.17 -2.28
C ASN A 189 -11.11 -21.15 -1.24
N LEU A 190 -11.58 -20.00 -1.71
CA LEU A 190 -12.29 -19.04 -0.89
C LEU A 190 -13.75 -19.51 -0.75
N ASN A 191 -14.20 -19.77 0.47
CA ASN A 191 -15.56 -20.22 0.73
C ASN A 191 -16.51 -19.03 0.89
N THR A 192 -16.17 -18.14 1.82
CA THR A 192 -16.92 -16.91 2.11
C THR A 192 -15.98 -15.76 2.36
N TYR A 193 -16.48 -14.54 2.19
CA TYR A 193 -15.77 -13.34 2.63
C TYR A 193 -16.74 -12.23 3.02
N GLN A 194 -16.26 -11.32 3.85
CA GLN A 194 -16.93 -10.10 4.25
C GLN A 194 -15.95 -8.95 4.24
N GLU A 195 -16.35 -7.85 3.62
CA GLU A 195 -15.57 -6.60 3.56
C GLU A 195 -16.13 -5.59 4.57
N GLU A 196 -15.24 -4.85 5.23
CA GLU A 196 -15.61 -3.81 6.19
C GLU A 196 -14.93 -2.48 5.83
N ASN A 197 -15.61 -1.37 6.13
CA ASN A 197 -15.08 -0.01 6.02
C ASN A 197 -14.74 0.46 4.60
N ILE A 198 -15.35 -0.10 3.56
CA ILE A 198 -15.10 0.29 2.16
C ILE A 198 -15.31 1.80 1.97
N GLY A 199 -16.43 2.35 2.44
CA GLY A 199 -16.81 3.76 2.28
C GLY A 199 -16.21 4.70 3.34
N ASN A 200 -15.51 4.21 4.36
CA ASN A 200 -14.96 5.02 5.43
C ASN A 200 -13.43 5.13 5.30
N ARG A 201 -12.95 6.25 4.77
CA ARG A 201 -11.51 6.50 4.54
C ARG A 201 -10.69 6.64 5.83
N ASP A 202 -11.33 6.92 6.97
CA ASP A 202 -10.66 7.10 8.26
C ASP A 202 -10.37 5.79 8.97
N LEU A 203 -11.01 4.70 8.54
CA LEU A 203 -10.83 3.35 9.09
C LEU A 203 -10.05 2.44 8.14
N PRO A 204 -9.34 1.44 8.67
CA PRO A 204 -8.71 0.41 7.85
C PRO A 204 -9.75 -0.34 7.01
N TYR A 205 -9.38 -0.72 5.79
CA TYR A 205 -10.16 -1.68 5.01
C TYR A 205 -9.86 -3.08 5.49
N ASN A 206 -10.90 -3.85 5.83
CA ASN A 206 -10.75 -5.20 6.33
C ASN A 206 -11.45 -6.20 5.40
N VAL A 207 -10.84 -7.38 5.27
CA VAL A 207 -11.42 -8.55 4.62
C VAL A 207 -11.36 -9.72 5.59
N ASN A 208 -12.52 -10.15 6.10
CA ASN A 208 -12.66 -11.40 6.84
C ASN A 208 -13.03 -12.50 5.84
N TYR A 209 -12.46 -13.70 5.99
CA TYR A 209 -12.67 -14.76 5.00
C TYR A 209 -12.53 -16.16 5.59
N ASP A 210 -13.25 -17.12 5.00
CA ASP A 210 -13.10 -18.54 5.28
C ASP A 210 -12.58 -19.26 4.03
N PHE A 211 -11.70 -20.23 4.22
CA PHE A 211 -11.07 -20.92 3.11
C PHE A 211 -10.76 -22.38 3.39
N GLU A 212 -10.58 -23.12 2.30
CA GLU A 212 -10.00 -24.46 2.29
C GLU A 212 -8.74 -24.48 1.41
N LEU A 213 -7.79 -25.30 1.78
CA LEU A 213 -6.55 -25.49 1.04
C LEU A 213 -6.29 -26.97 0.84
N ASP A 214 -6.55 -27.44 -0.38
CA ASP A 214 -6.32 -28.81 -0.79
C ASP A 214 -4.86 -29.09 -1.10
N ASN A 215 -4.43 -30.34 -0.94
CA ASN A 215 -3.11 -30.83 -1.32
C ASN A 215 -1.96 -30.00 -0.71
N TYR A 216 -2.12 -29.52 0.51
CA TYR A 216 -1.12 -28.74 1.21
C TYR A 216 -0.38 -29.54 2.29
N LEU A 217 -0.98 -30.65 2.71
CA LEU A 217 -0.43 -31.58 3.68
C LEU A 217 0.31 -32.70 2.95
N ILE A 218 1.51 -32.99 3.38
CA ILE A 218 2.29 -34.13 2.89
C ILE A 218 2.35 -35.15 4.02
N LYS A 219 1.72 -36.31 3.82
CA LYS A 219 1.73 -37.42 4.77
C LYS A 219 2.74 -38.47 4.29
N VAL A 220 3.70 -38.77 5.14
CA VAL A 220 4.69 -39.86 4.93
C VAL A 220 4.61 -40.78 6.14
N GLU A 221 4.14 -42.01 5.96
CA GLU A 221 3.89 -42.98 7.02
C GLU A 221 3.02 -42.40 8.16
N LYS A 222 3.64 -42.16 9.34
CA LYS A 222 2.96 -41.57 10.52
C LYS A 222 3.26 -40.08 10.69
N GLU A 223 4.06 -39.49 9.81
CA GLU A 223 4.48 -38.09 9.89
C GLU A 223 3.63 -37.23 8.97
N LEU A 224 3.33 -35.99 9.40
CA LEU A 224 2.60 -35.00 8.67
C LEU A 224 3.47 -33.73 8.52
N TYR A 225 3.70 -33.33 7.29
CA TYR A 225 4.51 -32.16 6.96
C TYR A 225 3.59 -31.03 6.46
N ILE A 226 3.79 -29.84 7.01
CA ILE A 226 3.05 -28.63 6.67
C ILE A 226 4.03 -27.51 6.40
N ASN A 227 3.88 -26.82 5.29
CA ASN A 227 4.61 -25.58 5.09
C ASN A 227 3.93 -24.47 5.91
N LEU A 228 4.62 -23.93 6.91
CA LEU A 228 4.07 -22.91 7.80
C LEU A 228 3.96 -21.50 7.14
N TYR A 229 4.59 -21.29 5.99
CA TYR A 229 4.47 -20.04 5.23
C TYR A 229 3.24 -20.11 4.31
N LEU A 230 2.09 -19.72 4.82
CA LEU A 230 0.84 -19.66 4.03
C LEU A 230 0.85 -18.51 3.04
N HIS A 231 1.55 -17.43 3.32
CA HIS A 231 1.61 -16.30 2.39
C HIS A 231 2.42 -16.68 1.15
N LYS A 232 1.78 -16.63 -0.01
CA LYS A 232 2.46 -16.88 -1.29
C LYS A 232 3.35 -15.69 -1.60
N LYS A 233 4.62 -15.76 -1.21
CA LYS A 233 5.60 -14.72 -1.52
C LYS A 233 5.60 -14.46 -3.02
N LYS A 234 5.20 -13.26 -3.46
CA LYS A 234 5.63 -12.79 -4.78
C LYS A 234 7.15 -12.85 -4.75
N LYS A 235 7.75 -13.68 -5.62
CA LYS A 235 9.21 -13.76 -5.71
C LYS A 235 9.75 -12.35 -5.90
N LYS A 236 10.39 -11.79 -4.88
CA LYS A 236 11.13 -10.56 -5.04
C LYS A 236 12.32 -10.89 -5.93
N ASN A 237 12.34 -10.29 -7.10
CA ASN A 237 13.46 -10.46 -8.01
C ASN A 237 14.62 -9.60 -7.51
N PRO A 238 15.86 -10.05 -7.70
CA PRO A 238 17.02 -9.19 -7.54
C PRO A 238 16.88 -8.00 -8.48
N ILE A 239 17.47 -6.87 -8.10
CA ILE A 239 17.53 -5.71 -8.97
C ILE A 239 18.49 -6.05 -10.13
N GLN A 240 18.11 -5.67 -11.34
CA GLN A 240 18.97 -5.93 -12.52
C GLN A 240 20.33 -5.26 -12.34
N LYS A 241 21.40 -6.01 -12.56
CA LYS A 241 22.78 -5.57 -12.29
C LYS A 241 23.25 -4.39 -13.13
N ASP A 242 22.65 -4.16 -14.29
CA ASP A 242 22.93 -3.08 -15.24
C ASP A 242 22.01 -1.87 -15.05
N ARG A 243 21.17 -1.87 -14.01
CA ARG A 243 20.30 -0.74 -13.71
C ARG A 243 21.11 0.43 -13.17
N LEU A 244 21.00 1.59 -13.83
CA LEU A 244 21.72 2.83 -13.49
C LEU A 244 20.91 3.80 -12.61
N THR A 245 19.58 3.58 -12.52
CA THR A 245 18.67 4.45 -11.76
C THR A 245 18.13 3.73 -10.54
N GLY A 246 17.76 4.48 -9.50
CA GLY A 246 17.17 3.96 -8.28
C GLY A 246 15.94 3.07 -8.57
N TYR A 247 15.69 2.09 -7.72
CA TYR A 247 14.49 1.26 -7.74
C TYR A 247 13.45 1.84 -6.79
N ASP A 248 12.32 2.31 -7.34
CA ASP A 248 11.26 2.97 -6.60
C ASP A 248 10.17 1.95 -6.19
N PHE A 249 9.84 1.91 -4.88
CA PHE A 249 8.78 1.08 -4.32
C PHE A 249 7.42 1.80 -4.26
N GLU A 250 7.34 3.04 -4.71
CA GLU A 250 6.17 3.92 -4.60
C GLU A 250 5.81 4.26 -3.14
N ILE A 251 5.80 3.28 -2.25
CA ILE A 251 5.53 3.43 -0.82
C ILE A 251 6.47 2.57 0.00
N VAL A 252 6.78 3.01 1.20
CA VAL A 252 7.28 2.12 2.25
C VAL A 252 6.11 1.50 2.98
N SER A 253 6.18 0.20 3.29
CA SER A 253 5.09 -0.50 3.96
C SER A 253 5.60 -1.56 4.92
N LEU A 254 4.80 -1.83 5.95
CA LEU A 254 5.00 -2.86 6.94
C LEU A 254 3.97 -3.96 6.71
N PHE A 255 4.43 -5.19 6.52
CA PHE A 255 3.57 -6.36 6.43
C PHE A 255 3.79 -7.23 7.65
N ASN A 256 2.71 -7.52 8.39
CA ASN A 256 2.71 -8.48 9.48
C ASN A 256 1.79 -9.65 9.14
N SER A 257 2.20 -10.85 9.52
CA SER A 257 1.30 -11.99 9.55
C SER A 257 1.42 -12.75 10.85
N GLU A 258 0.29 -13.26 11.35
CA GLU A 258 0.22 -14.16 12.47
C GLU A 258 -0.65 -15.35 12.07
N TYR A 259 -0.02 -16.53 11.99
CA TYR A 259 -0.68 -17.78 11.61
C TYR A 259 -0.67 -18.74 12.78
N GLU A 260 -1.86 -19.17 13.20
CA GLU A 260 -2.05 -20.19 14.22
C GLU A 260 -2.46 -21.50 13.56
N PHE A 261 -1.64 -22.54 13.75
CA PHE A 261 -1.92 -23.90 13.28
C PHE A 261 -2.30 -24.77 14.47
N GLU A 262 -3.52 -25.27 14.49
CA GLU A 262 -3.97 -26.22 15.52
C GLU A 262 -3.29 -27.57 15.31
N ILE A 263 -2.68 -28.13 16.38
CA ILE A 263 -2.04 -29.45 16.35
C ILE A 263 -3.15 -30.49 16.56
N PRO A 264 -3.36 -31.45 15.64
CA PRO A 264 -4.38 -32.48 15.82
C PRO A 264 -4.08 -33.35 17.06
N ALA A 265 -5.13 -33.81 17.75
CA ALA A 265 -5.03 -34.49 19.04
C ALA A 265 -4.07 -35.68 19.09
N ASN A 266 -3.85 -36.38 17.97
CA ASN A 266 -2.99 -37.56 17.87
C ASN A 266 -1.58 -37.23 17.34
N TYR A 267 -1.21 -35.95 17.23
CA TYR A 267 0.09 -35.52 16.74
C TYR A 267 0.89 -34.76 17.80
N LYS A 268 2.21 -34.87 17.69
CA LYS A 268 3.17 -34.04 18.43
C LYS A 268 4.08 -33.34 17.44
N VAL A 269 4.52 -32.14 17.77
CA VAL A 269 5.46 -31.39 16.94
C VAL A 269 6.81 -32.09 17.02
N LYS A 270 7.35 -32.50 15.88
CA LYS A 270 8.67 -33.08 15.73
C LYS A 270 9.72 -32.04 15.38
N TYR A 271 9.33 -31.06 14.59
CA TYR A 271 10.19 -30.00 14.08
C TYR A 271 9.42 -28.73 13.80
N ILE A 272 10.00 -27.59 14.18
CA ILE A 272 9.60 -26.25 13.71
C ILE A 272 10.85 -25.55 13.18
N PRO A 273 10.74 -24.67 12.17
CA PRO A 273 11.86 -23.90 11.66
C PRO A 273 12.51 -23.04 12.76
N LYS A 274 13.78 -22.73 12.59
CA LYS A 274 14.48 -21.77 13.46
C LYS A 274 13.97 -20.35 13.17
N ASN A 275 13.95 -19.52 14.21
CA ASN A 275 13.66 -18.10 14.05
C ASN A 275 14.70 -17.45 13.14
N PHE A 276 14.24 -16.49 12.34
CA PHE A 276 15.08 -15.75 11.41
C PHE A 276 14.88 -14.26 11.59
N THR A 277 15.96 -13.52 11.68
CA THR A 277 15.97 -12.06 11.74
C THR A 277 16.98 -11.50 10.74
N LEU A 278 16.55 -10.53 9.98
CA LEU A 278 17.39 -9.70 9.12
C LEU A 278 17.00 -8.25 9.37
N ASP A 279 17.97 -7.43 9.72
CA ASP A 279 17.77 -6.00 9.94
C ASP A 279 18.95 -5.23 9.38
N ASN A 280 18.67 -4.32 8.46
CA ASN A 280 19.62 -3.36 7.92
C ASN A 280 18.91 -2.06 7.53
N GLU A 281 19.62 -1.14 6.89
CA GLU A 281 19.07 0.18 6.50
C GLU A 281 17.98 0.13 5.42
N LEU A 282 17.85 -0.98 4.66
CA LEU A 282 16.91 -1.12 3.55
C LEU A 282 15.67 -1.92 3.92
N VAL A 283 15.84 -2.95 4.77
CA VAL A 283 14.79 -3.92 5.04
C VAL A 283 14.90 -4.48 6.46
N GLN A 284 13.75 -4.71 7.07
CA GLN A 284 13.63 -5.53 8.28
C GLN A 284 12.76 -6.74 7.99
N VAL A 285 13.22 -7.91 8.44
CA VAL A 285 12.47 -9.16 8.39
C VAL A 285 12.61 -9.87 9.73
N ASN A 286 11.49 -10.33 10.26
CA ASN A 286 11.49 -11.15 11.46
C ASN A 286 10.51 -12.32 11.27
N ALA A 287 10.98 -13.55 11.43
CA ALA A 287 10.16 -14.75 11.41
C ALA A 287 10.36 -15.51 12.72
N VAL A 288 9.31 -15.62 13.51
CA VAL A 288 9.31 -16.28 14.81
C VAL A 288 8.34 -17.45 14.77
N PHE A 289 8.82 -18.61 15.16
CA PHE A 289 8.06 -19.85 15.25
C PHE A 289 8.02 -20.29 16.71
N SER A 290 6.84 -20.62 17.19
CA SER A 290 6.66 -21.08 18.56
C SER A 290 5.56 -22.13 18.65
N GLU A 291 5.68 -23.02 19.64
CA GLU A 291 4.64 -23.95 20.05
C GLU A 291 4.06 -23.47 21.37
N THR A 292 2.75 -23.27 21.42
CA THR A 292 2.03 -22.77 22.60
C THR A 292 0.59 -23.30 22.61
N ASN A 293 0.13 -23.83 23.74
CA ASN A 293 -1.27 -24.23 23.91
C ASN A 293 -1.81 -25.14 22.79
N ASN A 294 -1.09 -26.19 22.43
CA ASN A 294 -1.44 -27.14 21.36
C ASN A 294 -1.56 -26.48 19.96
N LYS A 295 -0.83 -25.40 19.72
CA LYS A 295 -0.77 -24.69 18.43
C LYS A 295 0.66 -24.39 18.05
N ILE A 296 0.95 -24.37 16.75
CA ILE A 296 2.14 -23.73 16.21
C ILE A 296 1.73 -22.31 15.81
N VAL A 297 2.44 -21.31 16.32
CA VAL A 297 2.23 -19.91 15.99
C VAL A 297 3.42 -19.41 15.18
N VAL A 298 3.13 -18.81 14.04
CA VAL A 298 4.12 -18.16 13.16
C VAL A 298 3.84 -16.68 13.12
N LYS A 299 4.80 -15.86 13.54
CA LYS A 299 4.76 -14.41 13.39
C LYS A 299 5.80 -13.99 12.37
N TYR A 300 5.38 -13.32 11.33
CA TYR A 300 6.26 -12.82 10.29
C TYR A 300 6.05 -11.33 10.10
N THR A 301 7.14 -10.58 10.14
CA THR A 301 7.17 -9.15 9.86
C THR A 301 8.11 -8.88 8.69
N PHE A 302 7.69 -8.05 7.78
CA PHE A 302 8.50 -7.57 6.67
C PHE A 302 8.27 -6.07 6.48
N GLU A 303 9.35 -5.29 6.52
CA GLU A 303 9.33 -3.85 6.29
C GLU A 303 10.36 -3.46 5.23
N VAL A 304 9.95 -2.63 4.28
CA VAL A 304 10.85 -1.88 3.40
C VAL A 304 11.04 -0.50 4.01
N LYS A 305 12.27 -0.14 4.35
CA LYS A 305 12.59 1.08 5.09
C LYS A 305 12.88 2.29 4.20
N LYS A 306 13.39 2.06 3.00
CA LYS A 306 13.65 3.12 2.00
C LYS A 306 12.67 3.00 0.84
N MET A 307 12.08 4.12 0.45
CA MET A 307 11.15 4.20 -0.69
C MET A 307 11.89 4.02 -2.02
N VAL A 308 13.11 4.53 -2.12
CA VAL A 308 14.00 4.34 -3.28
C VAL A 308 15.24 3.59 -2.81
N ILE A 309 15.57 2.50 -3.49
CA ILE A 309 16.85 1.82 -3.36
C ILE A 309 17.78 2.38 -4.42
N GLU A 310 18.79 3.11 -4.00
CA GLU A 310 19.75 3.74 -4.90
C GLU A 310 20.75 2.72 -5.47
N PRO A 311 21.41 2.98 -6.59
CA PRO A 311 22.40 2.06 -7.18
C PRO A 311 23.51 1.64 -6.20
N SER A 312 23.90 2.51 -5.29
CA SER A 312 24.86 2.19 -4.21
C SER A 312 24.36 1.13 -3.22
N ASP A 313 23.04 0.97 -3.11
CA ASP A 313 22.36 0.06 -2.17
C ASP A 313 22.02 -1.31 -2.82
N PHE A 314 22.15 -1.47 -4.15
CA PHE A 314 21.71 -2.67 -4.87
C PHE A 314 22.39 -3.95 -4.37
N GLN A 315 23.67 -3.90 -4.07
CA GLN A 315 24.37 -5.06 -3.55
C GLN A 315 23.77 -5.51 -2.19
N LEU A 316 23.56 -4.58 -1.26
CA LEU A 316 22.98 -4.87 0.05
C LEU A 316 21.55 -5.40 -0.07
N TRP A 317 20.78 -4.86 -1.03
CA TRP A 317 19.43 -5.36 -1.34
C TRP A 317 19.46 -6.80 -1.83
N ASP A 318 20.31 -7.12 -2.81
CA ASP A 318 20.41 -8.47 -3.39
C ASP A 318 20.90 -9.51 -2.37
N GLU A 319 21.85 -9.13 -1.52
CA GLU A 319 22.28 -9.96 -0.39
C GLU A 319 21.13 -10.23 0.59
N SER A 320 20.33 -9.19 0.88
CA SER A 320 19.14 -9.30 1.73
C SER A 320 18.09 -10.24 1.12
N VAL A 321 17.80 -10.09 -0.18
CA VAL A 321 16.89 -10.98 -0.93
C VAL A 321 17.40 -12.44 -0.91
N LYS A 322 18.71 -12.65 -1.09
CA LYS A 322 19.31 -13.98 -1.03
C LYS A 322 19.19 -14.62 0.37
N LYS A 323 19.45 -13.85 1.44
CA LYS A 323 19.26 -14.33 2.83
C LYS A 323 17.79 -14.70 3.09
N MET A 324 16.82 -13.89 2.65
CA MET A 324 15.39 -14.19 2.78
C MET A 324 14.92 -15.42 1.99
N LYS A 325 15.59 -15.78 0.91
CA LYS A 325 15.26 -16.98 0.11
C LYS A 325 15.75 -18.27 0.73
N ASN A 326 16.85 -18.21 1.47
CA ASN A 326 17.52 -19.38 2.04
C ASN A 326 17.00 -19.75 3.45
N ASN A 327 16.17 -18.92 4.02
CA ASN A 327 15.51 -19.11 5.32
C ASN A 327 13.99 -19.08 5.19
#